data_a99a03d41420290044ee9ba76338b3ef
#
_entry.id   a99a03d41420290044ee9ba76338b3ef
#
_cell.length_a   1.000
_cell.length_b   1.000
_cell.length_c   1.000
_cell.angle_alpha   90.00
_cell.angle_beta   90.00
_cell.angle_gamma   90.00
#
_symmetry.space_group_name_H-M   'P 1'
#
loop_
_entity.id
_entity.type
_entity.pdbx_description
1 polymer ?
#
loop_
_entity_poly.entity_id
_entity_poly.type
_entity_poly.pdbx_seq_one_letter_code
_entity_poly.pdbx_strand_id
1 'polypeptide(L)'
;MVNQKYLFNSVLLQEQIQKLHMERKAGKVPSKRTGRLTKEERLLILAKTDNKCHICGQVISLTDFHADHVVSHISGGIHRVDNYLPACFICNNYRWHYLPEELQLILKIGVWAKTEIEKKSALGNDMASKFVAKENKRINTKPRT
;
A
#
# COMPACT_ATOMS: atom_id res chain seq x y z
N MET A 1 2.65 18.75 -3.34
CA MET A 1 3.83 18.93 -2.48
C MET A 1 3.44 18.66 -1.05
N VAL A 2 4.10 17.74 -0.38
CA VAL A 2 3.89 17.48 1.05
C VAL A 2 4.35 18.71 1.82
N ASN A 3 3.48 19.33 2.59
CA ASN A 3 3.78 20.53 3.36
C ASN A 3 4.87 20.18 4.40
N GLN A 4 6.06 20.74 4.27
CA GLN A 4 7.23 20.38 5.10
C GLN A 4 7.11 20.76 6.59
N LYS A 5 6.06 21.51 6.97
CA LYS A 5 5.89 22.01 8.35
C LYS A 5 5.82 20.94 9.43
N TYR A 6 5.28 19.75 9.12
CA TYR A 6 5.16 18.66 10.09
C TYR A 6 6.43 17.82 10.27
N LEU A 7 7.43 18.00 9.42
CA LEU A 7 8.71 17.28 9.54
C LEU A 7 9.55 17.73 10.75
N PHE A 8 9.19 18.82 11.41
CA PHE A 8 9.96 19.39 12.50
C PHE A 8 9.25 19.30 13.86
N ASN A 9 8.03 18.75 13.92
CA ASN A 9 7.24 18.65 15.13
C ASN A 9 6.44 17.34 15.16
N SER A 10 6.74 16.49 16.17
CA SER A 10 6.10 15.20 16.32
C SER A 10 4.58 15.28 16.53
N VAL A 11 4.09 16.31 17.20
CA VAL A 11 2.65 16.53 17.42
C VAL A 11 1.97 16.83 16.09
N LEU A 12 2.52 17.73 15.28
CA LEU A 12 1.99 18.05 13.96
C LEU A 12 2.02 16.84 13.01
N LEU A 13 3.04 16.00 13.10
CA LEU A 13 3.09 14.75 12.34
C LEU A 13 1.95 13.80 12.75
N GLN A 14 1.71 13.63 14.04
CA GLN A 14 0.62 12.78 14.55
C GLN A 14 -0.75 13.32 14.11
N GLU A 15 -0.97 14.63 14.24
CA GLU A 15 -2.21 15.29 13.80
C GLU A 15 -2.43 15.11 12.30
N GLN A 16 -1.39 15.27 11.49
CA GLN A 16 -1.48 15.06 10.03
C GLN A 16 -1.85 13.62 9.67
N ILE A 17 -1.25 12.63 10.32
CA ILE A 17 -1.58 11.22 10.12
C ILE A 17 -3.05 10.95 10.49
N GLN A 18 -3.52 11.48 11.62
CA GLN A 18 -4.90 11.33 12.06
C GLN A 18 -5.88 12.01 11.09
N LYS A 19 -5.56 13.23 10.64
CA LYS A 19 -6.36 13.96 9.67
C LYS A 19 -6.53 13.17 8.37
N LEU A 20 -5.45 12.69 7.78
CA LEU A 20 -5.48 11.87 6.57
C LEU A 20 -6.30 10.59 6.75
N HIS A 21 -6.17 9.93 7.91
CA HIS A 21 -6.97 8.77 8.25
C HIS A 21 -8.47 9.09 8.28
N MET A 22 -8.86 10.21 8.86
CA MET A 22 -10.26 10.65 8.91
C MET A 22 -10.79 11.04 7.52
N GLU A 23 -9.99 11.74 6.72
CA GLU A 23 -10.32 12.07 5.33
C GLU A 23 -10.56 10.80 4.49
N ARG A 24 -9.67 9.81 4.60
CA ARG A 24 -9.83 8.52 3.93
C ARG A 24 -11.09 7.78 4.39
N LYS A 25 -11.45 7.84 5.67
CA LYS A 25 -12.70 7.26 6.16
C LYS A 25 -13.93 7.99 5.62
N ALA A 26 -13.91 9.31 5.62
CA ALA A 26 -15.02 10.14 5.14
C ALA A 26 -15.23 10.01 3.63
N GLY A 27 -14.16 9.82 2.86
CA GLY A 27 -14.21 9.66 1.40
C GLY A 27 -14.68 8.29 0.91
N LYS A 28 -15.08 7.38 1.81
CA LYS A 28 -15.56 6.05 1.41
C LYS A 28 -16.88 6.12 0.65
N VAL A 29 -16.86 5.69 -0.60
CA VAL A 29 -18.04 5.54 -1.45
C VAL A 29 -18.44 4.06 -1.46
N PRO A 30 -19.74 3.71 -1.29
CA PRO A 30 -20.20 2.33 -1.49
C PRO A 30 -19.86 1.87 -2.91
N SER A 31 -19.07 0.82 -3.03
CA SER A 31 -18.65 0.28 -4.32
C SER A 31 -19.42 -0.99 -4.62
N LYS A 32 -20.10 -1.03 -5.77
CA LYS A 32 -20.61 -2.28 -6.34
C LYS A 32 -19.47 -2.97 -7.09
N ARG A 33 -19.07 -4.16 -6.64
CA ARG A 33 -18.16 -5.01 -7.41
C ARG A 33 -18.85 -5.39 -8.72
N THR A 34 -18.34 -4.88 -9.83
CA THR A 34 -18.78 -5.27 -11.17
C THR A 34 -17.82 -6.33 -11.69
N GLY A 35 -18.28 -7.60 -11.73
CA GLY A 35 -17.62 -8.69 -12.42
C GLY A 35 -16.17 -9.02 -12.08
N ARG A 36 -15.68 -10.13 -12.63
CA ARG A 36 -14.26 -10.49 -12.64
C ARG A 36 -13.64 -10.01 -13.95
N LEU A 37 -12.39 -9.56 -13.89
CA LEU A 37 -11.60 -9.26 -15.08
C LEU A 37 -11.46 -10.52 -15.95
N THR A 38 -11.65 -10.38 -17.26
CA THR A 38 -11.40 -11.45 -18.23
C THR A 38 -9.91 -11.74 -18.33
N LYS A 39 -9.56 -12.85 -18.97
CA LYS A 39 -8.15 -13.19 -19.22
C LYS A 39 -7.48 -12.13 -20.10
N GLU A 40 -8.18 -11.64 -21.08
CA GLU A 40 -7.73 -10.61 -22.02
C GLU A 40 -7.48 -9.28 -21.29
N GLU A 41 -8.41 -8.86 -20.44
CA GLU A 41 -8.23 -7.66 -19.60
C GLU A 41 -7.04 -7.81 -18.65
N ARG A 42 -6.84 -8.98 -18.05
CA ARG A 42 -5.69 -9.26 -17.20
C ARG A 42 -4.37 -9.19 -17.97
N LEU A 43 -4.32 -9.70 -19.21
CA LEU A 43 -3.15 -9.59 -20.08
C LEU A 43 -2.84 -8.13 -20.41
N LEU A 44 -3.86 -7.33 -20.75
CA LEU A 44 -3.70 -5.89 -21.01
C LEU A 44 -3.15 -5.14 -19.81
N ILE A 45 -3.64 -5.44 -18.59
CA ILE A 45 -3.15 -4.82 -17.37
C ILE A 45 -1.68 -5.20 -17.12
N LEU A 46 -1.35 -6.50 -17.25
CA LEU A 46 -0.01 -7.01 -17.01
C LEU A 46 1.03 -6.42 -17.98
N ALA A 47 0.63 -6.24 -19.24
CA ALA A 47 1.48 -5.65 -20.28
C ALA A 47 1.86 -4.18 -20.02
N LYS A 48 1.09 -3.43 -19.23
CA LYS A 48 1.36 -2.02 -18.94
C LYS A 48 2.72 -1.78 -18.26
N THR A 49 3.27 -2.79 -17.61
CA THR A 49 4.52 -2.72 -16.83
C THR A 49 5.52 -3.81 -17.20
N ASP A 50 5.42 -4.37 -18.39
CA ASP A 50 6.28 -5.46 -18.86
C ASP A 50 6.35 -6.62 -17.86
N ASN A 51 5.19 -7.07 -17.37
CA ASN A 51 5.05 -8.15 -16.40
C ASN A 51 5.75 -7.88 -15.04
N LYS A 52 5.79 -6.63 -14.63
CA LYS A 52 6.38 -6.23 -13.35
C LYS A 52 5.35 -5.60 -12.41
N CYS A 53 5.51 -5.81 -11.13
CA CYS A 53 4.77 -5.06 -10.12
C CYS A 53 5.07 -3.56 -10.24
N HIS A 54 4.03 -2.73 -10.40
CA HIS A 54 4.21 -1.28 -10.58
C HIS A 54 4.77 -0.57 -9.35
N ILE A 55 4.81 -1.24 -8.19
CA ILE A 55 5.32 -0.66 -6.94
C ILE A 55 6.76 -1.08 -6.67
N CYS A 56 7.07 -2.39 -6.68
CA CYS A 56 8.40 -2.89 -6.30
C CYS A 56 9.26 -3.39 -7.48
N GLY A 57 8.70 -3.47 -8.69
CA GLY A 57 9.41 -3.91 -9.88
C GLY A 57 9.64 -5.43 -9.98
N GLN A 58 9.18 -6.23 -9.00
CA GLN A 58 9.29 -7.68 -9.05
C GLN A 58 8.52 -8.24 -10.25
N VAL A 59 9.10 -9.22 -10.95
CA VAL A 59 8.43 -9.95 -12.04
C VAL A 59 7.24 -10.73 -11.47
N ILE A 60 6.10 -10.62 -12.13
CA ILE A 60 4.83 -11.27 -11.73
C ILE A 60 4.20 -11.95 -12.94
N SER A 61 3.43 -13.00 -12.68
CA SER A 61 2.75 -13.79 -13.71
C SER A 61 1.28 -13.42 -13.82
N LEU A 62 0.64 -13.88 -14.90
CA LEU A 62 -0.80 -13.69 -15.14
C LEU A 62 -1.67 -14.26 -14.02
N THR A 63 -1.22 -15.34 -13.37
CA THR A 63 -1.94 -16.02 -12.30
C THR A 63 -1.73 -15.37 -10.93
N ASP A 64 -0.59 -14.70 -10.72
CA ASP A 64 -0.14 -14.28 -9.38
C ASP A 64 -0.25 -12.77 -9.14
N PHE A 65 -0.67 -11.98 -10.13
CA PHE A 65 -0.82 -10.55 -9.94
C PHE A 65 -2.21 -10.15 -9.45
N HIS A 66 -2.24 -9.08 -8.69
CA HIS A 66 -3.44 -8.36 -8.30
C HIS A 66 -3.61 -7.11 -9.16
N ALA A 67 -4.83 -6.88 -9.66
CA ALA A 67 -5.18 -5.64 -10.34
C ALA A 67 -5.39 -4.55 -9.28
N ASP A 68 -4.39 -3.70 -9.11
CA ASP A 68 -4.41 -2.59 -8.16
C ASP A 68 -5.05 -1.36 -8.80
N HIS A 69 -6.03 -0.76 -8.13
CA HIS A 69 -6.69 0.45 -8.62
C HIS A 69 -5.78 1.67 -8.50
N VAL A 70 -5.57 2.39 -9.58
CA VAL A 70 -4.86 3.69 -9.57
C VAL A 70 -5.65 4.70 -8.73
N VAL A 71 -6.94 4.83 -9.03
CA VAL A 71 -7.90 5.53 -8.16
C VAL A 71 -8.68 4.46 -7.43
N SER A 72 -8.54 4.40 -6.11
CA SER A 72 -9.20 3.40 -5.28
C SER A 72 -10.71 3.39 -5.53
N HIS A 73 -11.31 2.19 -5.62
CA HIS A 73 -12.76 2.05 -5.75
C HIS A 73 -13.52 2.68 -4.57
N ILE A 74 -12.94 2.71 -3.38
CA ILE A 74 -13.49 3.37 -2.19
C ILE A 74 -13.53 4.90 -2.37
N SER A 75 -12.63 5.44 -3.19
CA SER A 75 -12.57 6.86 -3.58
C SER A 75 -13.29 7.15 -4.90
N GLY A 76 -14.17 6.26 -5.35
CA GLY A 76 -14.94 6.44 -6.58
C GLY A 76 -14.25 5.97 -7.85
N GLY A 77 -13.12 5.27 -7.75
CA GLY A 77 -12.42 4.69 -8.90
C GLY A 77 -13.27 3.64 -9.63
N ILE A 78 -13.27 3.69 -10.95
CA ILE A 78 -14.04 2.78 -11.81
C ILE A 78 -13.32 1.44 -12.00
N HIS A 79 -14.10 0.37 -12.17
CA HIS A 79 -13.61 -0.97 -12.48
C HIS A 79 -13.39 -1.15 -14.00
N ARG A 80 -12.34 -0.54 -14.53
CA ARG A 80 -11.95 -0.62 -15.94
C ARG A 80 -10.46 -0.84 -16.07
N VAL A 81 -10.04 -1.47 -17.17
CA VAL A 81 -8.63 -1.76 -17.46
C VAL A 81 -7.76 -0.52 -17.29
N ASP A 82 -8.26 0.66 -17.69
CA ASP A 82 -7.52 1.93 -17.60
C ASP A 82 -7.19 2.35 -16.15
N ASN A 83 -8.01 1.92 -15.19
CA ASN A 83 -7.81 2.22 -13.77
C ASN A 83 -7.04 1.13 -13.01
N TYR A 84 -6.45 0.16 -13.70
CA TYR A 84 -5.68 -0.90 -13.06
C TYR A 84 -4.21 -0.88 -13.46
N LEU A 85 -3.35 -1.18 -12.49
CA LEU A 85 -1.94 -1.53 -12.68
C LEU A 85 -1.66 -2.88 -12.00
N PRO A 86 -0.72 -3.68 -12.52
CA PRO A 86 -0.43 -4.97 -11.93
C PRO A 86 0.46 -4.80 -10.69
N ALA A 87 0.09 -5.42 -9.59
CA ALA A 87 0.85 -5.43 -8.35
C ALA A 87 1.03 -6.85 -7.83
N CYS A 88 2.15 -7.13 -7.17
CA CYS A 88 2.29 -8.36 -6.43
C CYS A 88 1.40 -8.35 -5.17
N PHE A 89 1.13 -9.52 -4.62
CA PHE A 89 0.26 -9.69 -3.44
C PHE A 89 0.66 -8.77 -2.27
N ILE A 90 1.96 -8.74 -1.95
CA ILE A 90 2.47 -7.94 -0.82
C ILE A 90 2.24 -6.46 -1.05
N CYS A 91 2.64 -5.95 -2.22
CA CYS A 91 2.50 -4.52 -2.53
C CYS A 91 1.03 -4.08 -2.59
N ASN A 92 0.16 -4.89 -3.20
CA ASN A 92 -1.27 -4.59 -3.25
C ASN A 92 -1.89 -4.52 -1.85
N ASN A 93 -1.55 -5.47 -0.97
CA ASN A 93 -2.08 -5.51 0.39
C ASN A 93 -1.58 -4.35 1.26
N TYR A 94 -0.30 -3.99 1.15
CA TYR A 94 0.27 -2.91 1.96
C TYR A 94 -0.02 -1.52 1.40
N ARG A 95 -0.13 -1.36 0.07
CA ARG A 95 -0.62 -0.12 -0.52
C ARG A 95 -2.08 0.13 -0.11
N TRP A 96 -2.87 -0.93 -0.10
CA TRP A 96 -4.28 -0.88 0.28
C TRP A 96 -4.99 0.29 -0.44
N HIS A 97 -5.80 1.10 0.25
CA HIS A 97 -6.47 2.29 -0.30
C HIS A 97 -6.06 3.57 0.44
N TYR A 98 -4.79 3.65 0.81
CA TYR A 98 -4.25 4.88 1.39
C TYR A 98 -4.35 6.04 0.41
N LEU A 99 -4.58 7.24 0.95
CA LEU A 99 -4.47 8.48 0.19
C LEU A 99 -3.01 8.67 -0.29
N PRO A 100 -2.78 9.38 -1.40
CA PRO A 100 -1.41 9.62 -1.89
C PRO A 100 -0.47 10.18 -0.82
N GLU A 101 -0.93 11.14 -0.02
CA GLU A 101 -0.14 11.74 1.07
C GLU A 101 0.13 10.75 2.20
N GLU A 102 -0.84 9.90 2.57
CA GLU A 102 -0.62 8.82 3.54
C GLU A 102 0.47 7.86 3.05
N LEU A 103 0.41 7.45 1.78
CA LEU A 103 1.38 6.54 1.20
C LEU A 103 2.78 7.15 1.17
N GLN A 104 2.92 8.44 0.85
CA GLN A 104 4.20 9.14 0.91
C GLN A 104 4.78 9.18 2.33
N LEU A 105 3.95 9.40 3.34
CA LEU A 105 4.38 9.36 4.75
C LEU A 105 4.78 7.96 5.18
N ILE A 106 4.02 6.94 4.79
CA ILE A 106 4.33 5.52 5.05
C ILE A 106 5.71 5.17 4.46
N LEU A 107 5.97 5.56 3.21
CA LEU A 107 7.27 5.32 2.56
C LEU A 107 8.42 6.01 3.30
N LYS A 108 8.24 7.28 3.68
CA LYS A 108 9.27 8.04 4.44
C LYS A 108 9.57 7.41 5.79
N ILE A 109 8.52 7.07 6.54
CA ILE A 109 8.65 6.41 7.85
C ILE A 109 9.29 5.03 7.69
N GLY A 110 8.88 4.27 6.67
CA GLY A 110 9.43 2.95 6.38
C GLY A 110 10.91 2.97 6.03
N VAL A 111 11.33 3.90 5.18
CA VAL A 111 12.76 4.07 4.83
C VAL A 111 13.57 4.46 6.07
N TRP A 112 13.07 5.39 6.88
CA TRP A 112 13.74 5.77 8.12
C TRP A 112 13.85 4.59 9.10
N ALA A 113 12.76 3.87 9.35
CA ALA A 113 12.74 2.72 10.24
C ALA A 113 13.71 1.61 9.76
N LYS A 114 13.70 1.31 8.45
CA LYS A 114 14.65 0.37 7.84
C LYS A 114 16.10 0.80 8.07
N THR A 115 16.40 2.09 7.91
CA THR A 115 17.74 2.64 8.12
C THR A 115 18.20 2.49 9.58
N GLU A 116 17.33 2.73 10.56
CA GLU A 116 17.66 2.52 11.98
C GLU A 116 17.93 1.04 12.29
N ILE A 117 17.18 0.13 11.69
CA ILE A 117 17.41 -1.32 11.83
C ILE A 117 18.77 -1.72 11.22
N GLU A 118 19.11 -1.21 10.04
CA GLU A 118 20.41 -1.47 9.39
C GLU A 118 21.61 -1.00 10.25
N LYS A 119 21.47 0.17 10.86
CA LYS A 119 22.50 0.73 11.77
C LYS A 119 22.61 -0.02 13.09
N LYS A 120 21.67 -0.92 13.39
CA LYS A 120 21.59 -1.62 14.69
C LYS A 120 21.56 -0.66 15.89
N SER A 121 20.93 0.51 15.73
CA SER A 121 20.69 1.43 16.83
C SER A 121 19.81 0.78 17.90
N ALA A 122 19.81 1.30 19.13
CA ALA A 122 18.94 0.80 20.19
C ALA A 122 17.47 0.83 19.76
N LEU A 123 17.04 1.93 19.11
CA LEU A 123 15.71 2.06 18.54
C LEU A 123 15.46 1.05 17.40
N GLY A 124 16.44 0.87 16.51
CA GLY A 124 16.33 -0.08 15.40
C GLY A 124 16.18 -1.52 15.87
N ASN A 125 16.92 -1.93 16.91
CA ASN A 125 16.80 -3.25 17.51
C ASN A 125 15.42 -3.47 18.15
N ASP A 126 14.89 -2.48 18.87
CA ASP A 126 13.55 -2.54 19.46
C ASP A 126 12.47 -2.64 18.39
N MET A 127 12.56 -1.79 17.34
CA MET A 127 11.64 -1.85 16.20
C MET A 127 11.69 -3.20 15.48
N ALA A 128 12.87 -3.76 15.23
CA ALA A 128 13.02 -5.05 14.59
C ALA A 128 12.35 -6.17 15.40
N SER A 129 12.58 -6.20 16.71
CA SER A 129 11.98 -7.20 17.60
C SER A 129 10.45 -7.13 17.59
N LYS A 130 9.90 -5.92 17.72
CA LYS A 130 8.44 -5.70 17.72
C LYS A 130 7.82 -6.03 16.37
N PHE A 131 8.49 -5.67 15.27
CA PHE A 131 8.04 -5.97 13.92
C PHE A 131 7.99 -7.48 13.67
N VAL A 132 9.06 -8.21 13.99
CA VAL A 132 9.13 -9.67 13.84
C VAL A 132 8.05 -10.36 14.66
N ALA A 133 7.83 -9.95 15.92
CA ALA A 133 6.76 -10.49 16.76
C ALA A 133 5.37 -10.29 16.14
N LYS A 134 5.12 -9.11 15.56
CA LYS A 134 3.86 -8.79 14.86
C LYS A 134 3.68 -9.66 13.61
N GLU A 135 4.72 -9.81 12.78
CA GLU A 135 4.66 -10.62 11.55
C GLU A 135 4.45 -12.10 11.87
N ASN A 136 5.11 -12.64 12.89
CA ASN A 136 4.90 -14.02 13.34
C ASN A 136 3.45 -14.26 13.79
N LYS A 137 2.84 -13.34 14.52
CA LYS A 137 1.41 -13.42 14.86
C LYS A 137 0.54 -13.44 13.59
N ARG A 138 0.86 -12.65 12.58
CA ARG A 138 0.11 -12.58 11.32
C ARG A 138 0.21 -13.87 10.52
N ILE A 139 1.38 -14.50 10.46
CA ILE A 139 1.61 -15.76 9.76
C ILE A 139 0.86 -16.91 10.46
N ASN A 140 0.82 -16.90 11.78
CA ASN A 140 0.18 -17.94 12.59
C ASN A 140 -1.35 -17.79 12.68
N THR A 141 -1.92 -16.64 12.33
CA THR A 141 -3.37 -16.51 12.15
C THR A 141 -3.75 -17.16 10.81
N LYS A 142 -4.59 -18.23 10.88
CA LYS A 142 -5.08 -18.95 9.68
C LYS A 142 -5.53 -17.96 8.61
N PRO A 143 -5.20 -18.20 7.34
CA PRO A 143 -5.74 -17.37 6.24
C PRO A 143 -7.27 -17.43 6.36
N ARG A 144 -7.91 -16.27 6.27
CA ARG A 144 -9.36 -16.21 6.10
C ARG A 144 -9.66 -16.86 4.75
N THR A 145 -10.22 -18.07 4.82
CA THR A 145 -10.80 -18.82 3.69
C THR A 145 -11.93 -18.02 3.06
#